data_4c2d82dc350d07d2927cfb1135278955
#
_entry.id   4c2d82dc350d07d2927cfb1135278955
#
_cell.length_a   1.000
_cell.length_b   1.000
_cell.length_c   1.000
_cell.angle_alpha   90.00
_cell.angle_beta   90.00
_cell.angle_gamma   90.00
#
_symmetry.space_group_name_H-M   'P 1'
#
loop_
_entity.id
_entity.type
_entity.pdbx_description
1 polymer ?
#
loop_
_entity_poly.entity_id
_entity_poly.type
_entity_poly.pdbx_seq_one_letter_code
_entity_poly.pdbx_strand_id
1 'polypeptide(L)'
;MNDESVDERVTTKIFSIKTQVGKEQNTADLLSSRSKRSDFEITSILVTPELRGYIFVEGYDRERLKDVIKTISYARTVLEGDIPIGQIEHFLVPTSAVAKIAEGDIVEMVAGPFRGETAKVTHIDDAKEEITVELFESVVPIPITVRGEQVRVVKRKNEDKKEE
;
A
#
# COMPACT_ATOMS: atom_id res chain seq x y z
N MET A 1 17.96 -37.10 -32.12
CA MET A 1 17.83 -37.30 -30.66
C MET A 1 17.73 -35.92 -30.03
N ASN A 2 16.50 -35.46 -29.87
CA ASN A 2 16.24 -34.15 -29.27
C ASN A 2 16.14 -34.36 -27.79
N ASP A 3 17.16 -33.93 -27.08
CA ASP A 3 17.14 -33.76 -25.63
C ASP A 3 16.40 -32.44 -25.33
N GLU A 4 15.07 -32.47 -25.33
CA GLU A 4 14.28 -31.42 -24.73
C GLU A 4 14.33 -31.65 -23.20
N SER A 5 15.39 -31.15 -22.60
CA SER A 5 15.39 -30.87 -21.18
C SER A 5 14.30 -29.80 -20.95
N VAL A 6 13.12 -30.26 -20.60
CA VAL A 6 12.05 -29.41 -20.06
C VAL A 6 12.63 -28.82 -18.78
N ASP A 7 13.11 -27.60 -18.88
CA ASP A 7 13.41 -26.74 -17.74
C ASP A 7 12.07 -26.59 -16.97
N GLU A 8 11.83 -27.46 -15.99
CA GLU A 8 10.77 -27.29 -15.01
C GLU A 8 11.12 -26.01 -14.24
N ARG A 9 10.74 -24.87 -14.83
CA ARG A 9 10.81 -23.59 -14.13
C ARG A 9 9.95 -23.73 -12.90
N VAL A 10 10.60 -23.93 -11.78
CA VAL A 10 9.97 -23.91 -10.47
C VAL A 10 9.31 -22.53 -10.33
N THR A 11 8.01 -22.48 -10.57
CA THR A 11 7.25 -21.24 -10.54
C THR A 11 6.94 -20.87 -9.10
N THR A 12 7.26 -19.65 -8.73
CA THR A 12 6.86 -19.08 -7.45
C THR A 12 5.33 -18.91 -7.39
N LYS A 13 4.78 -19.03 -6.19
CA LYS A 13 3.37 -18.81 -5.89
C LYS A 13 3.23 -17.77 -4.79
N ILE A 14 2.12 -17.05 -4.80
CA ILE A 14 1.82 -16.05 -3.80
C ILE A 14 0.86 -16.64 -2.78
N PHE A 15 1.25 -16.59 -1.52
CA PHE A 15 0.48 -17.07 -0.38
C PHE A 15 0.06 -15.92 0.52
N SER A 16 -1.12 -15.99 1.13
CA SER A 16 -1.55 -15.06 2.15
C SER A 16 -1.30 -15.62 3.54
N ILE A 17 -0.68 -14.81 4.38
CA ILE A 17 -0.47 -15.12 5.79
C ILE A 17 -1.35 -14.20 6.63
N LYS A 18 -2.18 -14.80 7.48
CA LYS A 18 -2.91 -14.06 8.51
C LYS A 18 -1.98 -13.72 9.66
N THR A 19 -1.97 -12.45 10.06
CA THR A 19 -1.14 -11.92 11.14
C THR A 19 -1.99 -11.31 12.25
N GLN A 20 -1.37 -10.94 13.35
CA GLN A 20 -1.98 -10.05 14.31
C GLN A 20 -2.07 -8.63 13.72
N VAL A 21 -3.25 -8.01 13.80
CA VAL A 21 -3.49 -6.64 13.29
C VAL A 21 -2.51 -5.65 13.93
N GLY A 22 -1.88 -4.83 13.10
CA GLY A 22 -0.86 -3.86 13.52
C GLY A 22 0.55 -4.46 13.73
N LYS A 23 0.74 -5.75 13.38
CA LYS A 23 2.03 -6.45 13.44
C LYS A 23 2.46 -7.00 12.07
N GLU A 24 1.84 -6.52 11.01
CA GLU A 24 2.10 -6.95 9.64
C GLU A 24 3.57 -6.73 9.28
N GLN A 25 4.08 -5.52 9.47
CA GLN A 25 5.47 -5.17 9.18
C GLN A 25 6.45 -5.98 10.04
N ASN A 26 6.19 -6.10 11.34
CA ASN A 26 7.01 -6.90 12.24
C ASN A 26 7.06 -8.39 11.78
N THR A 27 5.94 -8.93 11.32
CA THR A 27 5.87 -10.29 10.79
C THR A 27 6.70 -10.44 9.53
N ALA A 28 6.60 -9.47 8.60
CA ALA A 28 7.36 -9.46 7.36
C ALA A 28 8.87 -9.39 7.62
N ASP A 29 9.32 -8.53 8.54
CA ASP A 29 10.73 -8.37 8.90
C ASP A 29 11.31 -9.65 9.52
N LEU A 30 10.57 -10.28 10.43
CA LEU A 30 10.96 -11.54 11.04
C LEU A 30 11.02 -12.67 10.01
N LEU A 31 10.05 -12.73 9.10
CA LEU A 31 9.99 -13.74 8.04
C LEU A 31 11.16 -13.56 7.07
N SER A 32 11.44 -12.35 6.63
CA SER A 32 12.59 -12.01 5.78
C SER A 32 13.92 -12.39 6.43
N SER A 33 14.07 -12.09 7.73
CA SER A 33 15.29 -12.42 8.48
C SER A 33 15.51 -13.93 8.62
N ARG A 34 14.43 -14.71 8.74
CA ARG A 34 14.49 -16.15 8.83
C ARG A 34 14.76 -16.83 7.49
N SER A 35 14.14 -16.35 6.42
CA SER A 35 14.39 -16.82 5.06
C SER A 35 15.87 -16.73 4.70
N LYS A 36 16.55 -15.66 5.08
CA LYS A 36 18.00 -15.48 4.85
C LYS A 36 18.90 -16.48 5.60
N ARG A 37 18.38 -17.13 6.65
CA ARG A 37 19.16 -18.04 7.52
C ARG A 37 18.82 -19.52 7.32
N SER A 38 17.81 -19.83 6.56
CA SER A 38 17.31 -21.19 6.33
C SER A 38 17.31 -21.51 4.83
N ASP A 39 17.30 -22.80 4.48
CA ASP A 39 17.13 -23.26 3.09
C ASP A 39 15.72 -22.98 2.52
N PHE A 40 14.99 -22.05 3.12
CA PHE A 40 13.67 -21.63 2.71
C PHE A 40 13.76 -20.31 1.96
N GLU A 41 13.49 -20.34 0.67
CA GLU A 41 13.57 -19.18 -0.20
C GLU A 41 12.22 -18.46 -0.29
N ILE A 42 12.22 -17.21 0.14
CA ILE A 42 11.14 -16.22 -0.09
C ILE A 42 11.66 -15.25 -1.15
N THR A 43 10.90 -15.10 -2.23
CA THR A 43 11.24 -14.20 -3.32
C THR A 43 10.83 -12.77 -2.99
N SER A 44 9.61 -12.58 -2.48
CA SER A 44 9.11 -11.26 -2.09
C SER A 44 8.09 -11.33 -0.94
N ILE A 45 7.93 -10.21 -0.24
CA ILE A 45 6.90 -10.02 0.79
C ILE A 45 6.23 -8.68 0.54
N LEU A 46 4.90 -8.69 0.46
CA LEU A 46 4.09 -7.50 0.30
C LEU A 46 3.29 -7.23 1.58
N VAL A 47 3.47 -6.04 2.14
CA VAL A 47 2.66 -5.49 3.23
C VAL A 47 1.94 -4.27 2.70
N THR A 48 0.63 -4.23 2.85
CA THR A 48 -0.18 -3.09 2.43
C THR A 48 -1.02 -2.54 3.58
N PRO A 49 -1.09 -1.21 3.76
CA PRO A 49 -1.92 -0.60 4.79
C PRO A 49 -3.43 -0.79 4.54
N GLU A 50 -3.82 -1.10 3.30
CA GLU A 50 -5.22 -1.30 2.92
C GLU A 50 -5.79 -2.63 3.44
N LEU A 51 -4.95 -3.65 3.65
CA LEU A 51 -5.35 -4.97 4.10
C LEU A 51 -4.72 -5.32 5.46
N ARG A 52 -5.35 -4.87 6.52
CA ARG A 52 -4.86 -5.09 7.89
C ARG A 52 -5.04 -6.53 8.34
N GLY A 53 -4.03 -7.06 9.03
CA GLY A 53 -4.02 -8.42 9.56
C GLY A 53 -3.59 -9.48 8.55
N TYR A 54 -3.08 -9.07 7.38
CA TYR A 54 -2.60 -9.97 6.34
C TYR A 54 -1.31 -9.44 5.71
N ILE A 55 -0.47 -10.37 5.25
CA ILE A 55 0.67 -10.10 4.37
C ILE A 55 0.67 -11.12 3.23
N PHE A 56 1.25 -10.76 2.11
CA PHE A 56 1.44 -11.67 0.97
C PHE A 56 2.91 -12.05 0.86
N VAL A 57 3.16 -13.30 0.59
CA VAL A 57 4.51 -13.87 0.49
C VAL A 57 4.61 -14.68 -0.78
N GLU A 58 5.59 -14.36 -1.60
CA GLU A 58 5.93 -15.11 -2.78
C GLU A 58 7.04 -16.13 -2.45
N GLY A 59 6.84 -17.36 -2.83
CA GLY A 59 7.78 -18.44 -2.58
C GLY A 59 7.41 -19.73 -3.30
N TYR A 60 8.22 -20.77 -3.11
CA TYR A 60 8.10 -22.03 -3.84
C TYR A 60 7.26 -23.07 -3.10
N ASP A 61 7.26 -23.05 -1.76
CA ASP A 61 6.72 -24.15 -0.95
C ASP A 61 5.87 -23.63 0.21
N ARG A 62 4.58 -23.93 0.14
CA ARG A 62 3.60 -23.54 1.16
C ARG A 62 3.78 -24.28 2.48
N GLU A 63 4.15 -25.58 2.44
CA GLU A 63 4.28 -26.37 3.65
C GLU A 63 5.50 -25.92 4.47
N ARG A 64 6.60 -25.61 3.79
CA ARG A 64 7.76 -24.99 4.45
C ARG A 64 7.41 -23.61 5.02
N LEU A 65 6.61 -22.81 4.30
CA LEU A 65 6.14 -21.53 4.80
C LEU A 65 5.32 -21.71 6.09
N LYS A 66 4.42 -22.71 6.16
CA LYS A 66 3.67 -23.05 7.38
C LYS A 66 4.58 -23.37 8.55
N ASP A 67 5.66 -24.09 8.32
CA ASP A 67 6.60 -24.44 9.39
C ASP A 67 7.38 -23.23 9.89
N VAL A 68 7.82 -22.37 8.99
CA VAL A 68 8.54 -21.14 9.34
C VAL A 68 7.66 -20.19 10.16
N ILE A 69 6.40 -20.00 9.78
CA ILE A 69 5.51 -19.08 10.49
C ILE A 69 5.17 -19.52 11.91
N LYS A 70 5.20 -20.84 12.22
CA LYS A 70 5.00 -21.35 13.59
C LYS A 70 6.00 -20.77 14.58
N THR A 71 7.14 -20.34 14.10
CA THR A 71 8.21 -19.76 14.91
C THR A 71 8.10 -18.24 15.07
N ILE A 72 7.10 -17.62 14.44
CA ILE A 72 6.87 -16.17 14.43
C ILE A 72 5.63 -15.84 15.27
N SER A 73 5.81 -15.18 16.39
CA SER A 73 4.74 -14.96 17.39
C SER A 73 3.52 -14.21 16.87
N TYR A 74 3.70 -13.35 15.88
CA TYR A 74 2.63 -12.53 15.31
C TYR A 74 1.96 -13.14 14.09
N ALA A 75 2.56 -14.17 13.47
CA ALA A 75 1.94 -14.93 12.39
C ALA A 75 0.90 -15.92 12.97
N ARG A 76 -0.22 -16.09 12.29
CA ARG A 76 -1.31 -16.96 12.73
C ARG A 76 -1.40 -18.21 11.87
N THR A 77 -1.59 -18.06 10.59
CA THR A 77 -1.75 -19.17 9.64
C THR A 77 -1.47 -18.73 8.21
N VAL A 78 -1.03 -19.67 7.38
CA VAL A 78 -1.03 -19.51 5.92
C VAL A 78 -2.41 -19.94 5.42
N LEU A 79 -3.08 -19.07 4.66
CA LEU A 79 -4.39 -19.39 4.08
C LEU A 79 -4.28 -20.49 3.02
N GLU A 80 -5.39 -21.17 2.77
CA GLU A 80 -5.47 -22.20 1.75
C GLU A 80 -5.43 -21.58 0.34
N GLY A 81 -4.76 -22.29 -0.59
CA GLY A 81 -4.62 -21.86 -1.98
C GLY A 81 -3.48 -20.88 -2.23
N ASP A 82 -3.23 -20.63 -3.48
CA ASP A 82 -2.34 -19.59 -4.00
C ASP A 82 -3.18 -18.42 -4.55
N ILE A 83 -2.60 -17.24 -4.52
CA ILE A 83 -3.27 -16.01 -4.93
C ILE A 83 -2.74 -15.61 -6.31
N PRO A 84 -3.62 -15.52 -7.34
CA PRO A 84 -3.24 -14.97 -8.63
C PRO A 84 -2.76 -13.52 -8.51
N ILE A 85 -1.70 -13.16 -9.23
CA ILE A 85 -1.12 -11.80 -9.21
C ILE A 85 -2.17 -10.72 -9.47
N GLY A 86 -3.14 -10.96 -10.35
CA GLY A 86 -4.21 -10.02 -10.66
C GLY A 86 -5.10 -9.65 -9.48
N GLN A 87 -5.14 -10.47 -8.42
CA GLN A 87 -5.90 -10.14 -7.20
C GLN A 87 -5.18 -9.15 -6.29
N ILE A 88 -3.85 -9.05 -6.39
CA ILE A 88 -3.03 -8.14 -5.58
C ILE A 88 -2.38 -7.03 -6.39
N GLU A 89 -2.56 -7.02 -7.69
CA GLU A 89 -1.96 -6.03 -8.60
C GLU A 89 -2.28 -4.60 -8.18
N HIS A 90 -3.51 -4.33 -7.73
CA HIS A 90 -3.91 -3.01 -7.26
C HIS A 90 -3.15 -2.52 -6.01
N PHE A 91 -2.56 -3.42 -5.23
CA PHE A 91 -1.67 -3.05 -4.12
C PHE A 91 -0.23 -2.76 -4.58
N LEU A 92 0.15 -3.23 -5.78
CA LEU A 92 1.49 -3.06 -6.34
C LEU A 92 1.64 -1.77 -7.15
N VAL A 93 0.53 -1.27 -7.69
CA VAL A 93 0.51 0.00 -8.40
C VAL A 93 0.51 1.12 -7.36
N PRO A 94 1.53 1.99 -7.33
CA PRO A 94 1.50 3.15 -6.44
C PRO A 94 0.30 4.01 -6.82
N THR A 95 -0.67 4.11 -5.92
CA THR A 95 -1.74 5.09 -6.07
C THR A 95 -1.11 6.44 -5.86
N SER A 96 -1.08 7.27 -6.89
CA SER A 96 -0.62 8.65 -6.75
C SER A 96 -1.34 9.31 -5.59
N ALA A 97 -0.58 9.99 -4.73
CA ALA A 97 -1.15 10.69 -3.57
C ALA A 97 -2.23 11.69 -3.96
N VAL A 98 -2.18 12.18 -5.21
CA VAL A 98 -3.15 13.12 -5.77
C VAL A 98 -4.30 12.47 -6.53
N ALA A 99 -4.23 11.16 -6.84
CA ALA A 99 -5.25 10.47 -7.66
C ALA A 99 -6.67 10.47 -7.07
N LYS A 100 -6.79 10.67 -5.77
CA LYS A 100 -8.09 10.75 -5.05
C LYS A 100 -8.50 12.18 -4.73
N ILE A 101 -7.75 13.17 -5.18
CA ILE A 101 -8.00 14.61 -4.95
C ILE A 101 -8.51 15.22 -6.25
N ALA A 102 -9.50 16.08 -6.17
CA ALA A 102 -10.04 16.80 -7.32
C ALA A 102 -9.94 18.31 -7.11
N GLU A 103 -9.84 19.07 -8.22
CA GLU A 103 -9.90 20.52 -8.18
C GLU A 103 -11.24 21.00 -7.60
N GLY A 104 -11.15 21.84 -6.57
CA GLY A 104 -12.29 22.33 -5.82
C GLY A 104 -12.59 21.55 -4.53
N ASP A 105 -11.91 20.44 -4.27
CA ASP A 105 -12.01 19.73 -3.00
C ASP A 105 -11.44 20.60 -1.87
N ILE A 106 -11.99 20.39 -0.66
CA ILE A 106 -11.47 20.99 0.56
C ILE A 106 -10.58 19.98 1.25
N VAL A 107 -9.35 20.37 1.52
CA VAL A 107 -8.33 19.56 2.16
C VAL A 107 -7.85 20.17 3.46
N GLU A 108 -7.43 19.33 4.39
CA GLU A 108 -6.72 19.70 5.61
C GLU A 108 -5.25 19.36 5.46
N MET A 109 -4.38 20.27 5.82
CA MET A 109 -2.94 20.07 5.84
C MET A 109 -2.57 19.17 7.02
N VAL A 110 -2.02 17.99 6.74
CA VAL A 110 -1.64 17.01 7.79
C VAL A 110 -0.14 17.08 8.15
N ALA A 111 0.65 17.77 7.32
CA ALA A 111 2.09 17.94 7.52
C ALA A 111 2.55 19.32 7.04
N GLY A 112 3.80 19.68 7.40
CA GLY A 112 4.41 20.92 7.00
C GLY A 112 4.04 22.15 7.87
N PRO A 113 4.43 23.36 7.44
CA PRO A 113 4.26 24.58 8.23
C PRO A 113 2.79 25.02 8.41
N PHE A 114 1.89 24.51 7.57
CA PHE A 114 0.45 24.82 7.60
C PHE A 114 -0.40 23.68 8.17
N ARG A 115 0.22 22.80 8.94
CA ARG A 115 -0.49 21.66 9.54
C ARG A 115 -1.68 22.12 10.38
N GLY A 116 -2.84 21.52 10.11
CA GLY A 116 -4.11 21.85 10.77
C GLY A 116 -4.96 22.87 10.03
N GLU A 117 -4.39 23.58 9.05
CA GLU A 117 -5.12 24.53 8.22
C GLU A 117 -5.97 23.81 7.15
N THR A 118 -7.10 24.42 6.81
CA THR A 118 -7.95 23.98 5.71
C THR A 118 -7.75 24.85 4.49
N ALA A 119 -7.75 24.21 3.32
CA ALA A 119 -7.52 24.88 2.06
C ALA A 119 -8.38 24.28 0.94
N LYS A 120 -8.59 25.05 -0.10
CA LYS A 120 -9.27 24.63 -1.33
C LYS A 120 -8.24 24.27 -2.39
N VAL A 121 -8.40 23.11 -3.01
CA VAL A 121 -7.56 22.67 -4.14
C VAL A 121 -7.93 23.49 -5.38
N THR A 122 -6.93 24.16 -5.97
CA THR A 122 -7.10 24.98 -7.17
C THR A 122 -6.47 24.36 -8.40
N HIS A 123 -5.40 23.59 -8.24
CA HIS A 123 -4.72 22.90 -9.33
C HIS A 123 -4.05 21.62 -8.87
N ILE A 124 -3.94 20.62 -9.75
CA ILE A 124 -3.30 19.32 -9.51
C ILE A 124 -2.27 19.04 -10.59
N ASP A 125 -1.04 18.76 -10.20
CA ASP A 125 0.04 18.26 -11.08
C ASP A 125 0.30 16.78 -10.76
N ASP A 126 -0.35 15.89 -11.51
CA ASP A 126 -0.23 14.44 -11.33
C ASP A 126 1.19 13.94 -11.57
N ALA A 127 1.94 14.56 -12.47
CA ALA A 127 3.30 14.14 -12.82
C ALA A 127 4.29 14.38 -11.69
N LYS A 128 4.07 15.41 -10.88
CA LYS A 128 4.91 15.77 -9.74
C LYS A 128 4.33 15.32 -8.40
N GLU A 129 3.09 14.78 -8.41
CA GLU A 129 2.30 14.48 -7.21
C GLU A 129 2.12 15.69 -6.29
N GLU A 130 1.97 16.87 -6.89
CA GLU A 130 1.81 18.14 -6.21
C GLU A 130 0.40 18.72 -6.45
N ILE A 131 -0.10 19.42 -5.44
CA ILE A 131 -1.34 20.19 -5.53
C ILE A 131 -1.08 21.64 -5.16
N THR A 132 -1.80 22.54 -5.81
CA THR A 132 -1.86 23.96 -5.42
C THR A 132 -3.16 24.18 -4.66
N VAL A 133 -3.06 24.77 -3.48
CA VAL A 133 -4.18 25.02 -2.58
C VAL A 133 -4.22 26.50 -2.17
N GLU A 134 -5.40 27.00 -1.86
CA GLU A 134 -5.64 28.32 -1.28
C GLU A 134 -6.22 28.16 0.13
N LEU A 135 -5.54 28.76 1.13
CA LEU A 135 -5.97 28.72 2.54
C LEU A 135 -7.21 29.58 2.74
N PHE A 136 -8.20 29.09 3.51
CA PHE A 136 -9.43 29.82 3.82
C PHE A 136 -9.23 31.01 4.75
N GLU A 137 -8.29 30.95 5.68
CA GLU A 137 -8.05 31.99 6.67
C GLU A 137 -7.17 33.12 6.16
N SER A 138 -6.74 33.08 4.92
CA SER A 138 -5.94 34.15 4.30
C SER A 138 -6.80 35.27 3.76
N VAL A 139 -6.56 36.50 4.22
CA VAL A 139 -7.23 37.73 3.72
C VAL A 139 -6.95 37.95 2.22
N VAL A 140 -5.80 37.46 1.76
CA VAL A 140 -5.42 37.45 0.35
C VAL A 140 -5.17 36.02 -0.07
N PRO A 141 -5.85 35.50 -1.10
CA PRO A 141 -5.62 34.16 -1.58
C PRO A 141 -4.18 34.00 -2.09
N ILE A 142 -3.34 33.34 -1.33
CA ILE A 142 -1.97 33.01 -1.74
C ILE A 142 -1.96 31.53 -2.11
N PRO A 143 -1.68 31.21 -3.38
CA PRO A 143 -1.57 29.81 -3.79
C PRO A 143 -0.30 29.19 -3.20
N ILE A 144 -0.47 28.04 -2.55
CA ILE A 144 0.60 27.27 -1.93
C ILE A 144 0.67 25.92 -2.63
N THR A 145 1.85 25.53 -3.10
CA THR A 145 2.07 24.20 -3.68
C THR A 145 2.61 23.26 -2.61
N VAL A 146 1.95 22.12 -2.45
CA VAL A 146 2.29 21.07 -1.47
C VAL A 146 2.18 19.70 -2.14
N ARG A 147 2.82 18.71 -1.56
CA ARG A 147 2.69 17.32 -2.03
C ARG A 147 1.34 16.73 -1.62
N GLY A 148 0.77 15.88 -2.47
CA GLY A 148 -0.51 15.21 -2.18
C GLY A 148 -0.52 14.41 -0.88
N GLU A 149 0.61 13.85 -0.46
CA GLU A 149 0.77 13.14 0.82
C GLU A 149 0.66 14.03 2.06
N GLN A 150 0.80 15.35 1.89
CA GLN A 150 0.74 16.33 2.99
C GLN A 150 -0.67 16.84 3.28
N VAL A 151 -1.66 16.35 2.56
CA VAL A 151 -3.04 16.76 2.70
C VAL A 151 -3.99 15.57 2.85
N ARG A 152 -5.15 15.84 3.45
CA ARG A 152 -6.26 14.90 3.58
C ARG A 152 -7.54 15.59 3.10
N VAL A 153 -8.29 14.95 2.21
CA VAL A 153 -9.60 15.47 1.76
C VAL A 153 -10.58 15.44 2.94
N VAL A 154 -11.15 16.59 3.24
CA VAL A 154 -12.15 16.77 4.29
C VAL A 154 -13.55 16.85 3.68
N LYS A 155 -13.70 17.53 2.53
CA LYS A 155 -14.96 17.69 1.82
C LYS A 155 -14.74 17.64 0.31
N ARG A 156 -15.57 16.91 -0.42
CA ARG A 156 -15.52 16.83 -1.88
C ARG A 156 -16.45 17.87 -2.51
N LYS A 157 -16.02 18.44 -3.61
CA LYS A 157 -16.81 19.43 -4.41
C LYS A 157 -18.20 18.93 -4.78
N ASN A 158 -18.38 17.60 -4.97
CA ASN A 158 -19.65 17.03 -5.43
C ASN A 158 -20.66 16.74 -4.31
N GLU A 159 -20.33 16.95 -3.04
CA GLU A 159 -21.26 16.75 -1.92
C GLU A 159 -22.26 17.89 -1.76
N ASP A 160 -21.95 19.09 -2.29
CA ASP A 160 -22.85 20.25 -2.23
C ASP A 160 -24.04 20.19 -3.20
N LYS A 161 -24.14 19.18 -4.09
CA LYS A 161 -25.25 19.04 -5.06
C LYS A 161 -26.39 18.13 -4.64
N LYS A 162 -26.37 17.60 -3.41
CA LYS A 162 -27.42 16.68 -2.92
C LYS A 162 -28.38 17.28 -1.87
N GLU A 163 -28.29 18.56 -1.58
CA GLU A 163 -29.20 19.27 -0.66
C GLU A 163 -29.99 20.38 -1.35
N GLU A 164 -30.56 20.10 -2.53
CA GLU A 164 -31.67 20.88 -3.08
C GLU A 164 -32.77 19.96 -3.59
#